data_be7f29824de35510b12f3d482bc0e26d
#
_entry.id   be7f29824de35510b12f3d482bc0e26d
#
_cell.length_a   1.000
_cell.length_b   1.000
_cell.length_c   1.000
_cell.angle_alpha   90.00
_cell.angle_beta   90.00
_cell.angle_gamma   90.00
#
_symmetry.space_group_name_H-M   'P 1'
#
loop_
_entity.id
_entity.type
_entity.pdbx_description
1 polymer ?
#
loop_
_entity_poly.entity_id
_entity_poly.type
_entity_poly.pdbx_seq_one_letter_code
_entity_poly.pdbx_strand_id
1 'polypeptide(L)'
;MHPEAPRGRWYVVTAGDTLDGIARQAGVPAEDILEVNGLSRPEEVTAGRLIFVLEPDTPAARAIAAGAPSVSSEPAGPPPALRWPLAEGRIVIASAFGIRDGKPHEGIDLPAPVGTPVLAAADGRVVYAGSGVRGYGNLVVIRHGGDLLTVYAHSSVILVSQGQPVRAGDRIALVGQSGRATGPHLHFEVRAGQIPKDPMSFLPRWGQ
;
A
#
# COMPACT_ATOMS: atom_id res chain seq x y z
N MET A 1 6.39 -24.71 -10.40
CA MET A 1 6.79 -24.26 -9.07
C MET A 1 6.79 -22.74 -9.15
N HIS A 2 5.75 -22.07 -8.63
CA HIS A 2 5.79 -20.62 -8.53
C HIS A 2 6.67 -20.27 -7.33
N PRO A 3 7.60 -19.30 -7.44
CA PRO A 3 8.35 -18.84 -6.29
C PRO A 3 7.37 -18.31 -5.24
N GLU A 4 7.53 -18.77 -4.00
CA GLU A 4 6.77 -18.24 -2.86
C GLU A 4 7.05 -16.74 -2.76
N ALA A 5 5.99 -15.93 -2.62
CA ALA A 5 6.14 -14.48 -2.50
C ALA A 5 7.05 -14.15 -1.30
N PRO A 6 7.96 -13.19 -1.44
CA PRO A 6 8.89 -12.85 -0.37
C PRO A 6 8.13 -12.39 0.87
N ARG A 7 8.44 -12.99 2.02
CA ARG A 7 7.90 -12.56 3.32
C ARG A 7 8.60 -11.30 3.77
N GLY A 8 7.83 -10.35 4.28
CA GLY A 8 8.40 -9.10 4.73
C GLY A 8 7.35 -8.16 5.34
N ARG A 9 7.82 -7.01 5.78
CA ARG A 9 6.99 -5.95 6.37
C ARG A 9 7.21 -4.63 5.67
N TRP A 10 6.18 -3.81 5.64
CA TRP A 10 6.29 -2.43 5.24
C TRP A 10 6.99 -1.60 6.31
N TYR A 11 7.94 -0.79 5.89
CA TYR A 11 8.73 0.08 6.76
C TYR A 11 8.71 1.51 6.22
N VAL A 12 8.34 2.46 7.08
CA VAL A 12 8.45 3.88 6.76
C VAL A 12 9.85 4.34 7.17
N VAL A 13 10.63 4.78 6.20
CA VAL A 13 11.97 5.30 6.44
C VAL A 13 11.86 6.58 7.28
N THR A 14 12.51 6.62 8.42
CA THR A 14 12.54 7.79 9.31
C THR A 14 13.79 8.63 9.11
N ALA A 15 13.78 9.86 9.66
CA ALA A 15 14.95 10.74 9.57
C ALA A 15 16.12 10.11 10.35
N GLY A 16 17.25 9.94 9.67
CA GLY A 16 18.45 9.29 10.22
C GLY A 16 18.58 7.80 9.85
N ASP A 17 17.55 7.19 9.28
CA ASP A 17 17.68 5.84 8.76
C ASP A 17 18.59 5.82 7.52
N THR A 18 19.37 4.76 7.43
CA THR A 18 20.13 4.41 6.25
C THR A 18 19.74 3.02 5.77
N LEU A 19 19.89 2.73 4.49
CA LEU A 19 19.62 1.40 3.94
C LEU A 19 20.34 0.31 4.75
N ASP A 20 21.64 0.50 5.04
CA ASP A 20 22.45 -0.44 5.82
C ASP A 20 21.96 -0.60 7.26
N GLY A 21 21.45 0.48 7.85
CA GLY A 21 20.84 0.44 9.18
C GLY A 21 19.58 -0.42 9.20
N ILE A 22 18.70 -0.20 8.24
CA ILE A 22 17.45 -0.96 8.07
C ILE A 22 17.76 -2.42 7.77
N ALA A 23 18.71 -2.69 6.87
CA ALA A 23 19.12 -4.05 6.48
C ALA A 23 19.67 -4.83 7.67
N ARG A 24 20.57 -4.22 8.46
CA ARG A 24 21.10 -4.83 9.69
C ARG A 24 20.02 -5.13 10.72
N GLN A 25 19.08 -4.19 10.92
CA GLN A 25 17.97 -4.37 11.87
C GLN A 25 17.02 -5.48 11.42
N ALA A 26 16.83 -5.62 10.12
CA ALA A 26 15.99 -6.65 9.54
C ALA A 26 16.69 -8.01 9.40
N GLY A 27 18.03 -8.03 9.45
CA GLY A 27 18.83 -9.24 9.26
C GLY A 27 18.84 -9.74 7.80
N VAL A 28 18.71 -8.82 6.84
CA VAL A 28 18.71 -9.11 5.39
C VAL A 28 19.80 -8.30 4.68
N PRO A 29 20.30 -8.74 3.52
CA PRO A 29 21.20 -7.95 2.68
C PRO A 29 20.56 -6.63 2.24
N ALA A 30 21.36 -5.57 2.15
CA ALA A 30 20.88 -4.27 1.70
C ALA A 30 20.44 -4.30 0.24
N GLU A 31 21.11 -5.11 -0.57
CA GLU A 31 20.80 -5.34 -1.99
C GLU A 31 19.41 -5.91 -2.17
N ASP A 32 19.00 -6.85 -1.32
CA ASP A 32 17.68 -7.47 -1.39
C ASP A 32 16.57 -6.44 -1.12
N ILE A 33 16.83 -5.48 -0.21
CA ILE A 33 15.88 -4.38 0.04
C ILE A 33 15.80 -3.47 -1.18
N LEU A 34 16.92 -3.16 -1.85
CA LEU A 34 16.89 -2.36 -3.08
C LEU A 34 16.13 -3.09 -4.18
N GLU A 35 16.45 -4.35 -4.43
CA GLU A 35 15.85 -5.15 -5.50
C GLU A 35 14.34 -5.28 -5.34
N VAL A 36 13.86 -5.68 -4.16
CA VAL A 36 12.42 -5.87 -3.90
C VAL A 36 11.62 -4.57 -3.97
N ASN A 37 12.29 -3.42 -3.78
CA ASN A 37 11.67 -2.10 -3.87
C ASN A 37 11.89 -1.41 -5.23
N GLY A 38 12.54 -2.09 -6.19
CA GLY A 38 12.85 -1.51 -7.49
C GLY A 38 13.76 -0.29 -7.40
N LEU A 39 14.64 -0.23 -6.38
CA LEU A 39 15.58 0.85 -6.15
C LEU A 39 16.93 0.48 -6.74
N SER A 40 17.61 1.46 -7.33
CA SER A 40 18.91 1.25 -7.94
C SER A 40 20.08 1.68 -7.04
N ARG A 41 19.80 2.52 -6.05
CA ARG A 41 20.83 3.13 -5.20
C ARG A 41 20.37 3.34 -3.77
N PRO A 42 21.27 3.23 -2.77
CA PRO A 42 20.97 3.47 -1.36
C PRO A 42 20.36 4.84 -1.07
N GLU A 43 20.77 5.87 -1.82
CA GLU A 43 20.32 7.25 -1.64
C GLU A 43 18.84 7.46 -1.96
N GLU A 44 18.23 6.49 -2.63
CA GLU A 44 16.80 6.50 -2.91
C GLU A 44 15.94 6.11 -1.68
N VAL A 45 16.56 5.52 -0.66
CA VAL A 45 15.94 5.22 0.64
C VAL A 45 15.93 6.49 1.48
N THR A 46 14.92 7.33 1.28
CA THR A 46 14.80 8.65 1.91
C THR A 46 13.73 8.67 2.99
N ALA A 47 13.89 9.52 3.99
CA ALA A 47 12.91 9.70 5.06
C ALA A 47 11.50 10.01 4.51
N GLY A 48 10.50 9.31 5.04
CA GLY A 48 9.11 9.36 4.61
C GLY A 48 8.76 8.42 3.44
N ARG A 49 9.74 7.68 2.91
CA ARG A 49 9.48 6.65 1.89
C ARG A 49 8.98 5.38 2.57
N LEU A 50 7.94 4.79 1.99
CA LEU A 50 7.49 3.45 2.36
C LEU A 50 8.30 2.43 1.54
N ILE A 51 9.00 1.53 2.21
CA ILE A 51 9.77 0.45 1.58
C ILE A 51 9.32 -0.90 2.13
N PHE A 52 9.44 -1.94 1.33
CA PHE A 52 9.23 -3.31 1.76
C PHE A 52 10.55 -3.88 2.28
N VAL A 53 10.57 -4.32 3.52
CA VAL A 53 11.75 -4.92 4.15
C VAL A 53 11.48 -6.40 4.32
N LEU A 54 12.32 -7.23 3.70
CA LEU A 54 12.22 -8.68 3.77
C LEU A 54 12.42 -9.17 5.21
N GLU A 55 11.76 -10.28 5.55
CA GLU A 55 12.08 -11.04 6.76
C GLU A 55 13.19 -12.04 6.44
N PRO A 56 14.19 -12.20 7.34
CA PRO A 56 15.28 -13.10 7.09
C PRO A 56 14.78 -14.55 6.99
N ASP A 57 15.14 -15.24 5.91
CA ASP A 57 14.87 -16.65 5.74
C ASP A 57 15.89 -17.48 6.55
N THR A 58 15.94 -17.25 7.85
CA THR A 58 16.83 -17.97 8.75
C THR A 58 16.18 -19.24 9.30
N PRO A 59 16.95 -20.32 9.54
CA PRO A 59 16.45 -21.53 10.21
C PRO A 59 15.83 -21.24 11.58
N ALA A 60 16.32 -20.21 12.29
CA ALA A 60 15.76 -19.73 13.56
C ALA A 60 14.40 -19.04 13.35
N ALA A 61 14.24 -18.25 12.31
CA ALA A 61 12.95 -17.64 11.95
C ALA A 61 11.95 -18.72 11.50
N ARG A 62 12.40 -19.77 10.78
CA ARG A 62 11.60 -20.94 10.46
C ARG A 62 11.17 -21.73 11.70
N ALA A 63 12.05 -21.88 12.70
CA ALA A 63 11.74 -22.57 13.95
C ALA A 63 10.74 -21.79 14.82
N ILE A 64 10.83 -20.46 14.85
CA ILE A 64 9.88 -19.59 15.54
C ILE A 64 8.53 -19.56 14.80
N ALA A 65 8.53 -19.53 13.47
CA ALA A 65 7.32 -19.59 12.65
C ALA A 65 6.61 -20.95 12.73
N ALA A 66 7.35 -22.03 12.99
CA ALA A 66 6.78 -23.38 13.17
C ALA A 66 6.11 -23.58 14.54
N GLY A 67 6.39 -22.73 15.51
CA GLY A 67 5.80 -22.79 16.87
C GLY A 67 4.72 -21.76 17.18
N ALA A 68 4.54 -20.75 16.31
CA ALA A 68 3.41 -19.85 16.40
C ALA A 68 2.20 -20.46 15.66
N PRO A 69 0.96 -20.32 16.20
CA PRO A 69 -0.22 -20.66 15.41
C PRO A 69 -0.11 -19.85 14.12
N SER A 70 0.00 -20.56 13.00
CA SER A 70 0.09 -19.97 11.68
C SER A 70 -1.08 -19.00 11.50
N VAL A 71 -0.81 -17.71 11.60
CA VAL A 71 -1.69 -16.72 10.99
C VAL A 71 -1.54 -17.02 9.51
N SER A 72 -2.52 -17.76 9.00
CA SER A 72 -2.60 -18.28 7.66
C SER A 72 -1.96 -17.31 6.67
N SER A 73 -0.92 -17.80 5.98
CA SER A 73 -0.46 -17.20 4.73
C SER A 73 -1.69 -16.95 3.88
N GLU A 74 -2.00 -15.68 3.64
CA GLU A 74 -3.11 -15.26 2.78
C GLU A 74 -3.00 -15.96 1.42
N PRO A 75 -4.15 -16.27 0.82
CA PRO A 75 -4.21 -17.18 -0.31
C PRO A 75 -3.40 -16.67 -1.48
N ALA A 76 -2.48 -17.48 -1.97
CA ALA A 76 -1.95 -17.38 -3.33
C ALA A 76 -3.09 -17.68 -4.31
N GLY A 77 -4.03 -16.75 -4.42
CA GLY A 77 -5.10 -16.76 -5.39
C GLY A 77 -4.80 -15.79 -6.53
N PRO A 78 -5.53 -15.85 -7.64
CA PRO A 78 -5.45 -14.80 -8.65
C PRO A 78 -5.77 -13.44 -8.00
N PRO A 79 -5.24 -12.32 -8.54
CA PRO A 79 -5.56 -11.00 -8.03
C PRO A 79 -7.08 -10.82 -8.03
N PRO A 80 -7.67 -10.29 -6.93
CA PRO A 80 -9.10 -10.11 -6.83
C PRO A 80 -9.59 -9.06 -7.83
N ALA A 81 -10.83 -9.18 -8.28
CA ALA A 81 -11.51 -8.08 -8.95
C ALA A 81 -11.68 -6.93 -7.93
N LEU A 82 -11.18 -5.74 -8.29
CA LEU A 82 -11.35 -4.56 -7.44
C LEU A 82 -12.69 -3.89 -7.70
N ARG A 83 -13.21 -3.23 -6.67
CA ARG A 83 -14.34 -2.31 -6.75
C ARG A 83 -13.88 -0.88 -6.54
N TRP A 84 -14.70 0.08 -6.94
CA TRP A 84 -14.44 1.49 -6.69
C TRP A 84 -14.32 1.76 -5.18
N PRO A 85 -13.30 2.55 -4.77
CA PRO A 85 -13.01 2.79 -3.35
C PRO A 85 -13.86 3.90 -2.72
N LEU A 86 -14.82 4.47 -3.44
CA LEU A 86 -15.80 5.45 -2.92
C LEU A 86 -17.22 4.89 -2.97
N ALA A 87 -18.00 5.19 -1.94
CA ALA A 87 -19.27 4.52 -1.66
C ALA A 87 -20.40 4.89 -2.62
N GLU A 88 -20.51 6.13 -3.08
CA GLU A 88 -21.69 6.59 -3.84
C GLU A 88 -21.36 7.83 -4.70
N GLY A 89 -22.20 8.04 -5.75
CA GLY A 89 -22.17 9.20 -6.60
C GLY A 89 -21.44 8.99 -7.93
N ARG A 90 -21.46 10.03 -8.76
CA ARG A 90 -20.71 10.06 -10.01
C ARG A 90 -19.21 10.16 -9.69
N ILE A 91 -18.47 9.05 -9.87
CA ILE A 91 -17.02 9.07 -9.74
C ILE A 91 -16.43 9.92 -10.88
N VAL A 92 -15.67 10.92 -10.51
CA VAL A 92 -14.91 11.77 -11.41
C VAL A 92 -13.43 11.50 -11.15
N ILE A 93 -12.65 11.30 -12.20
CA ILE A 93 -11.19 11.21 -12.12
C ILE A 93 -10.66 12.59 -12.44
N ALA A 94 -10.17 13.31 -11.42
CA ALA A 94 -9.58 14.62 -11.61
C ALA A 94 -8.13 14.56 -12.07
N SER A 95 -7.42 13.48 -11.72
CA SER A 95 -6.05 13.24 -12.15
C SER A 95 -5.87 11.74 -12.42
N ALA A 96 -5.35 11.41 -13.60
CA ALA A 96 -5.08 10.04 -14.02
C ALA A 96 -3.68 9.58 -13.58
N PHE A 97 -3.48 8.28 -13.60
CA PHE A 97 -2.17 7.63 -13.46
C PHE A 97 -1.23 8.04 -14.61
N GLY A 98 0.07 8.17 -14.32
CA GLY A 98 1.11 8.43 -15.31
C GLY A 98 1.95 9.68 -15.03
N ILE A 99 2.40 10.36 -16.06
CA ILE A 99 3.22 11.58 -15.92
C ILE A 99 2.33 12.82 -15.89
N ARG A 100 2.45 13.62 -14.83
CA ARG A 100 1.77 14.91 -14.67
C ARG A 100 2.82 16.01 -14.39
N ASP A 101 2.88 17.02 -15.21
CA ASP A 101 3.84 18.14 -15.10
C ASP A 101 5.29 17.65 -14.93
N GLY A 102 5.68 16.62 -15.69
CA GLY A 102 7.00 16.01 -15.64
C GLY A 102 7.30 15.16 -14.38
N LYS A 103 6.29 14.91 -13.54
CA LYS A 103 6.40 14.09 -12.32
C LYS A 103 5.50 12.86 -12.40
N PRO A 104 5.94 11.71 -11.87
CA PRO A 104 5.09 10.52 -11.80
C PRO A 104 3.91 10.75 -10.85
N HIS A 105 2.72 10.37 -11.28
CA HIS A 105 1.51 10.23 -10.48
C HIS A 105 1.18 8.75 -10.38
N GLU A 106 1.39 8.16 -9.22
CA GLU A 106 1.38 6.71 -8.99
C GLU A 106 -0.02 6.12 -8.79
N GLY A 107 -1.06 6.95 -8.91
CA GLY A 107 -2.45 6.56 -8.72
C GLY A 107 -3.43 7.40 -9.52
N ILE A 108 -4.68 7.45 -9.05
CA ILE A 108 -5.73 8.32 -9.55
C ILE A 108 -6.27 9.18 -8.40
N ASP A 109 -6.66 10.42 -8.72
CA ASP A 109 -7.29 11.32 -7.75
C ASP A 109 -8.81 11.37 -7.99
N LEU A 110 -9.57 11.05 -6.96
CA LEU A 110 -11.02 10.97 -6.94
C LEU A 110 -11.59 12.06 -6.02
N PRO A 111 -12.00 13.23 -6.56
CA PRO A 111 -12.61 14.29 -5.78
C PRO A 111 -13.89 13.84 -5.10
N ALA A 112 -13.99 14.12 -3.81
CA ALA A 112 -15.18 13.87 -3.03
C ALA A 112 -15.22 14.80 -1.80
N PRO A 113 -16.39 15.14 -1.24
CA PRO A 113 -16.50 15.93 -0.03
C PRO A 113 -15.75 15.30 1.15
N VAL A 114 -15.19 16.14 2.03
CA VAL A 114 -14.60 15.68 3.29
C VAL A 114 -15.64 14.86 4.07
N GLY A 115 -15.23 13.71 4.59
CA GLY A 115 -16.12 12.79 5.33
C GLY A 115 -16.81 11.74 4.46
N THR A 116 -16.68 11.80 3.12
CA THR A 116 -17.17 10.72 2.26
C THR A 116 -16.50 9.38 2.64
N PRO A 117 -17.26 8.29 2.81
CA PRO A 117 -16.67 7.00 3.16
C PRO A 117 -15.70 6.48 2.08
N VAL A 118 -14.51 6.10 2.51
CA VAL A 118 -13.52 5.36 1.71
C VAL A 118 -13.67 3.88 2.01
N LEU A 119 -13.79 3.07 0.96
CA LEU A 119 -14.07 1.63 1.04
C LEU A 119 -12.87 0.80 0.61
N ALA A 120 -12.68 -0.35 1.26
CA ALA A 120 -11.73 -1.35 0.79
C ALA A 120 -12.12 -1.85 -0.61
N ALA A 121 -11.19 -1.79 -1.56
CA ALA A 121 -11.44 -2.16 -2.96
C ALA A 121 -11.61 -3.68 -3.15
N ALA A 122 -11.06 -4.50 -2.26
CA ALA A 122 -11.22 -5.96 -2.22
C ALA A 122 -11.00 -6.48 -0.80
N ASP A 123 -11.26 -7.78 -0.58
CA ASP A 123 -10.90 -8.47 0.65
C ASP A 123 -9.39 -8.42 0.85
N GLY A 124 -8.93 -8.30 2.09
CA GLY A 124 -7.50 -8.26 2.37
C GLY A 124 -7.18 -7.98 3.84
N ARG A 125 -5.93 -7.61 4.07
CA ARG A 125 -5.41 -7.24 5.40
C ARG A 125 -4.74 -5.87 5.33
N VAL A 126 -5.03 -5.03 6.30
CA VAL A 126 -4.38 -3.72 6.47
C VAL A 126 -2.92 -3.94 6.83
N VAL A 127 -2.01 -3.53 5.96
CA VAL A 127 -0.55 -3.62 6.19
C VAL A 127 0.03 -2.31 6.70
N TYR A 128 -0.68 -1.21 6.51
CA TYR A 128 -0.34 0.09 7.08
C TYR A 128 -1.60 0.93 7.35
N ALA A 129 -1.63 1.64 8.49
CA ALA A 129 -2.65 2.62 8.85
C ALA A 129 -2.01 3.71 9.71
N GLY A 130 -1.84 4.93 9.16
CA GLY A 130 -1.16 6.03 9.86
C GLY A 130 -0.85 7.22 8.97
N SER A 131 -0.11 8.21 9.54
CA SER A 131 0.24 9.47 8.87
C SER A 131 1.75 9.68 8.68
N GLY A 132 2.56 8.62 8.89
CA GLY A 132 4.03 8.71 8.87
C GLY A 132 4.66 8.85 7.49
N VAL A 133 3.92 8.63 6.41
CA VAL A 133 4.46 8.69 5.03
C VAL A 133 4.33 10.10 4.49
N ARG A 134 5.47 10.74 4.20
CA ARG A 134 5.52 12.13 3.72
C ARG A 134 4.74 12.30 2.41
N GLY A 135 3.85 13.25 2.39
CA GLY A 135 3.04 13.59 1.21
C GLY A 135 1.66 12.94 1.21
N TYR A 136 1.53 11.69 1.67
CA TYR A 136 0.26 10.94 1.65
C TYR A 136 -0.74 11.38 2.74
N GLY A 137 -0.27 12.05 3.81
CA GLY A 137 -1.13 12.38 4.95
C GLY A 137 -1.61 11.13 5.67
N ASN A 138 -2.88 11.09 6.07
CA ASN A 138 -3.48 9.89 6.64
C ASN A 138 -3.67 8.84 5.55
N LEU A 139 -3.01 7.70 5.72
CA LEU A 139 -2.81 6.66 4.71
C LEU A 139 -3.26 5.30 5.24
N VAL A 140 -3.97 4.56 4.43
CA VAL A 140 -4.24 3.13 4.61
C VAL A 140 -3.64 2.37 3.43
N VAL A 141 -2.97 1.24 3.69
CA VAL A 141 -2.51 0.29 2.67
C VAL A 141 -3.08 -1.07 2.99
N ILE A 142 -3.70 -1.71 2.01
CA ILE A 142 -4.28 -3.04 2.14
C ILE A 142 -3.55 -4.00 1.18
N ARG A 143 -3.16 -5.15 1.71
CA ARG A 143 -2.67 -6.28 0.91
C ARG A 143 -3.83 -7.20 0.59
N HIS A 144 -3.92 -7.58 -0.68
CA HIS A 144 -4.89 -8.52 -1.23
C HIS A 144 -4.21 -9.80 -1.72
N GLY A 145 -4.98 -10.76 -2.20
CA GLY A 145 -4.44 -11.94 -2.87
C GLY A 145 -3.64 -11.59 -4.13
N GLY A 146 -2.71 -12.47 -4.53
CA GLY A 146 -1.89 -12.28 -5.74
C GLY A 146 -0.87 -11.14 -5.66
N ASP A 147 -0.40 -10.81 -4.45
CA ASP A 147 0.57 -9.74 -4.16
C ASP A 147 0.12 -8.34 -4.63
N LEU A 148 -1.21 -8.15 -4.69
CA LEU A 148 -1.83 -6.89 -5.03
C LEU A 148 -1.96 -6.02 -3.78
N LEU A 149 -1.60 -4.74 -3.90
CA LEU A 149 -1.77 -3.73 -2.86
C LEU A 149 -2.67 -2.62 -3.36
N THR A 150 -3.48 -2.07 -2.46
CA THR A 150 -4.20 -0.81 -2.69
C THR A 150 -3.84 0.21 -1.62
N VAL A 151 -3.70 1.45 -2.07
CA VAL A 151 -3.26 2.60 -1.27
C VAL A 151 -4.38 3.64 -1.25
N TYR A 152 -4.70 4.15 -0.06
CA TYR A 152 -5.77 5.13 0.16
C TYR A 152 -5.20 6.28 0.97
N ALA A 153 -5.03 7.44 0.35
CA ALA A 153 -4.36 8.58 0.97
C ALA A 153 -5.25 9.83 1.09
N HIS A 154 -4.70 10.84 1.78
CA HIS A 154 -5.31 12.14 2.07
C HIS A 154 -6.55 12.09 2.95
N SER A 155 -6.77 10.98 3.66
CA SER A 155 -7.94 10.80 4.53
C SER A 155 -8.00 11.84 5.65
N SER A 156 -9.21 12.20 6.08
CA SER A 156 -9.43 13.00 7.30
C SER A 156 -9.35 12.12 8.56
N VAL A 157 -9.90 10.90 8.46
CA VAL A 157 -9.95 9.94 9.55
C VAL A 157 -9.62 8.55 9.01
N ILE A 158 -8.81 7.78 9.74
CA ILE A 158 -8.57 6.35 9.52
C ILE A 158 -9.48 5.58 10.48
N LEU A 159 -10.20 4.58 9.98
CA LEU A 159 -11.19 3.79 10.71
C LEU A 159 -10.72 2.36 11.02
N VAL A 160 -9.55 1.97 10.52
CA VAL A 160 -8.99 0.62 10.66
C VAL A 160 -7.60 0.69 11.28
N SER A 161 -7.12 -0.45 11.77
CA SER A 161 -5.79 -0.60 12.36
C SER A 161 -4.91 -1.54 11.52
N GLN A 162 -3.59 -1.37 11.61
CA GLN A 162 -2.64 -2.30 11.01
C GLN A 162 -2.87 -3.73 11.53
N GLY A 163 -2.81 -4.72 10.64
CA GLY A 163 -3.09 -6.13 10.93
C GLY A 163 -4.57 -6.51 10.82
N GLN A 164 -5.50 -5.54 10.74
CA GLN A 164 -6.93 -5.80 10.66
C GLN A 164 -7.31 -6.45 9.31
N PRO A 165 -8.08 -7.57 9.31
CA PRO A 165 -8.71 -8.08 8.11
C PRO A 165 -9.87 -7.17 7.70
N VAL A 166 -10.05 -6.98 6.40
CA VAL A 166 -11.14 -6.19 5.81
C VAL A 166 -11.75 -6.95 4.63
N ARG A 167 -13.03 -6.70 4.40
CA ARG A 167 -13.77 -7.20 3.23
C ARG A 167 -13.98 -6.09 2.20
N ALA A 168 -14.15 -6.48 0.95
CA ALA A 168 -14.54 -5.56 -0.12
C ALA A 168 -15.77 -4.74 0.27
N GLY A 169 -15.63 -3.42 0.30
CA GLY A 169 -16.70 -2.50 0.69
C GLY A 169 -16.73 -2.10 2.17
N ASP A 170 -15.86 -2.65 3.00
CA ASP A 170 -15.73 -2.16 4.37
C ASP A 170 -15.25 -0.71 4.40
N ARG A 171 -15.79 0.09 5.30
CA ARG A 171 -15.34 1.48 5.52
C ARG A 171 -13.99 1.46 6.23
N ILE A 172 -12.97 1.99 5.57
CA ILE A 172 -11.59 1.98 6.07
C ILE A 172 -11.09 3.35 6.46
N ALA A 173 -11.66 4.41 5.88
CA ALA A 173 -11.29 5.78 6.13
C ALA A 173 -12.41 6.74 5.70
N LEU A 174 -12.20 8.04 5.93
CA LEU A 174 -13.04 9.11 5.40
C LEU A 174 -12.19 10.05 4.53
N VAL A 175 -12.72 10.47 3.39
CA VAL A 175 -12.08 11.46 2.51
C VAL A 175 -11.70 12.71 3.29
N GLY A 176 -10.54 13.24 2.99
CA GLY A 176 -10.03 14.46 3.62
C GLY A 176 -9.18 15.29 2.66
N GLN A 177 -8.26 16.05 3.26
CA GLN A 177 -7.28 16.90 2.58
C GLN A 177 -5.96 16.88 3.35
N SER A 178 -5.62 15.74 3.99
CA SER A 178 -4.37 15.64 4.76
C SER A 178 -3.17 15.46 3.84
N GLY A 179 -1.97 15.76 4.34
CA GLY A 179 -0.75 15.67 3.56
C GLY A 179 -0.63 16.72 2.45
N ARG A 180 -0.21 16.30 1.26
CA ARG A 180 0.04 17.17 0.09
C ARG A 180 -1.18 17.32 -0.83
N ALA A 181 -2.36 17.40 -0.29
CA ALA A 181 -3.58 17.55 -1.07
C ALA A 181 -3.88 19.02 -1.35
N THR A 182 -4.24 19.36 -2.60
CA THR A 182 -4.65 20.71 -3.01
C THR A 182 -6.14 20.99 -2.79
N GLY A 183 -6.94 19.96 -2.56
CA GLY A 183 -8.36 20.00 -2.26
C GLY A 183 -8.85 18.66 -1.73
N PRO A 184 -10.11 18.56 -1.28
CA PRO A 184 -10.66 17.30 -0.80
C PRO A 184 -10.75 16.24 -1.91
N HIS A 185 -10.04 15.12 -1.75
CA HIS A 185 -10.08 13.98 -2.67
C HIS A 185 -9.54 12.72 -1.99
N LEU A 186 -9.82 11.56 -2.57
CA LEU A 186 -9.11 10.32 -2.31
C LEU A 186 -8.03 10.16 -3.38
N HIS A 187 -6.78 10.03 -2.97
CA HIS A 187 -5.73 9.49 -3.84
C HIS A 187 -5.72 7.98 -3.70
N PHE A 188 -5.90 7.26 -4.81
CA PHE A 188 -6.02 5.81 -4.85
C PHE A 188 -4.98 5.19 -5.77
N GLU A 189 -4.20 4.22 -5.24
CA GLU A 189 -3.22 3.48 -6.04
C GLU A 189 -3.53 1.99 -6.04
N VAL A 190 -3.10 1.34 -7.11
CA VAL A 190 -2.98 -0.12 -7.22
C VAL A 190 -1.53 -0.45 -7.48
N ARG A 191 -0.98 -1.41 -6.74
CA ARG A 191 0.40 -1.86 -6.88
C ARG A 191 0.47 -3.37 -7.01
N ALA A 192 1.29 -3.88 -7.94
CA ALA A 192 1.69 -5.28 -7.97
C ALA A 192 3.06 -5.36 -7.27
N GLY A 193 3.08 -5.89 -6.06
CA GLY A 193 4.22 -5.74 -5.16
C GLY A 193 4.52 -4.25 -4.92
N GLN A 194 5.70 -3.79 -5.38
CA GLN A 194 6.13 -2.40 -5.25
C GLN A 194 5.78 -1.51 -6.45
N ILE A 195 5.42 -2.11 -7.57
CA ILE A 195 5.30 -1.41 -8.85
C ILE A 195 3.90 -0.80 -8.98
N PRO A 196 3.77 0.55 -9.01
CA PRO A 196 2.50 1.19 -9.29
C PRO A 196 1.94 0.75 -10.65
N LYS A 197 0.66 0.49 -10.68
CA LYS A 197 -0.10 0.11 -11.88
C LYS A 197 -1.24 1.09 -12.08
N ASP A 198 -1.63 1.27 -13.34
CA ASP A 198 -2.81 2.08 -13.63
C ASP A 198 -4.06 1.45 -12.99
N PRO A 199 -4.67 2.13 -11.98
CA PRO A 199 -5.85 1.60 -11.30
C PRO A 199 -7.01 1.29 -12.24
N MET A 200 -7.11 2.01 -13.37
CA MET A 200 -8.16 1.81 -14.35
C MET A 200 -8.12 0.44 -15.04
N SER A 201 -6.96 -0.24 -15.00
CA SER A 201 -6.81 -1.62 -15.50
C SER A 201 -7.40 -2.66 -14.56
N PHE A 202 -7.71 -2.31 -13.32
CA PHE A 202 -8.20 -3.21 -12.27
C PHE A 202 -9.62 -2.89 -11.82
N LEU A 203 -10.06 -1.64 -11.99
CA LEU A 203 -11.39 -1.19 -11.59
C LEU A 203 -12.44 -1.53 -12.66
N PRO A 204 -13.69 -1.83 -12.25
CA PRO A 204 -14.77 -2.08 -13.20
C PRO A 204 -15.04 -0.83 -14.04
N ARG A 205 -15.42 -1.03 -15.30
CA ARG A 205 -15.87 0.08 -16.13
C ARG A 205 -17.07 0.77 -15.47
N TRP A 206 -17.02 2.08 -15.43
CA TRP A 206 -18.11 2.87 -14.86
C TRP A 206 -19.37 2.75 -15.72
N GLY A 207 -20.50 2.36 -15.10
CA GLY A 207 -21.81 2.35 -15.76
C GLY A 207 -22.23 1.02 -16.40
N GLN A 208 -21.60 -0.10 -16.02
CA GLN A 208 -22.12 -1.45 -16.35
C GLN A 208 -22.64 -2.15 -15.12
#